data_c7bac2af3030d25408f9b24bd91fcc62
#
_entry.id   c7bac2af3030d25408f9b24bd91fcc62
#
_cell.length_a   1.000
_cell.length_b   1.000
_cell.length_c   1.000
_cell.angle_alpha   90.00
_cell.angle_beta   90.00
_cell.angle_gamma   90.00
#
_symmetry.space_group_name_H-M   'P 1'
#
loop_
_entity.id
_entity.type
_entity.pdbx_description
1 polymer ?
#
loop_
_entity_poly.entity_id
_entity_poly.type
_entity_poly.pdbx_seq_one_letter_code
_entity_poly.pdbx_strand_id
1 'polypeptide(L)'
;MTKTVSNIEEISTKESVLQKIKSVKAKLALYGIRDIGVFGSYARGEQTDVSDIDILIDFEPHRENFDSYMAVYDILEALFGNRRIDIVTKNGLSPYIGPKILQEVQYA
;
A
#
# COMPACT_ATOMS: atom_id res chain seq x y z
N MET A 1 -14.00 -24.87 7.42
CA MET A 1 -14.27 -24.97 6.09
C MET A 1 -14.52 -23.68 5.42
N THR A 2 -15.32 -22.88 5.89
CA THR A 2 -15.63 -21.61 5.24
C THR A 2 -14.53 -20.58 5.40
N LYS A 3 -13.59 -20.80 6.27
CA LYS A 3 -12.55 -19.80 6.54
C LYS A 3 -11.60 -19.57 5.39
N THR A 4 -11.37 -20.59 4.61
CA THR A 4 -10.47 -20.47 3.48
C THR A 4 -10.96 -19.46 2.46
N VAL A 5 -12.27 -19.45 2.24
CA VAL A 5 -12.87 -18.52 1.30
C VAL A 5 -12.74 -17.09 1.79
N SER A 6 -12.91 -16.87 3.09
CA SER A 6 -12.81 -15.52 3.66
C SER A 6 -11.44 -14.91 3.43
N ASN A 7 -10.38 -15.72 3.54
CA ASN A 7 -9.04 -15.20 3.37
C ASN A 7 -8.79 -14.68 1.96
N ILE A 8 -9.37 -15.35 0.97
CA ILE A 8 -9.22 -14.93 -0.41
C ILE A 8 -9.91 -13.60 -0.63
N GLU A 9 -11.07 -13.42 -0.02
CA GLU A 9 -11.85 -12.19 -0.18
C GLU A 9 -11.23 -10.99 0.51
N GLU A 10 -10.37 -11.22 1.50
CA GLU A 10 -9.83 -10.14 2.31
C GLU A 10 -8.98 -9.15 1.54
N ILE A 11 -8.46 -9.51 0.38
CA ILE A 11 -7.61 -8.60 -0.40
C ILE A 11 -8.22 -8.29 -1.75
N SER A 12 -9.53 -8.43 -1.90
CA SER A 12 -10.21 -8.19 -3.17
C SER A 12 -10.86 -6.81 -3.25
N THR A 13 -10.92 -6.06 -2.15
CA THR A 13 -11.54 -4.73 -2.12
C THR A 13 -10.60 -3.71 -1.53
N LYS A 14 -10.93 -2.43 -1.77
CA LYS A 14 -10.19 -1.33 -1.15
C LYS A 14 -10.21 -1.45 0.37
N GLU A 15 -11.37 -1.73 0.93
CA GLU A 15 -11.51 -1.80 2.38
C GLU A 15 -10.65 -2.92 2.97
N SER A 16 -10.62 -4.06 2.32
CA SER A 16 -9.82 -5.17 2.82
C SER A 16 -8.32 -4.89 2.70
N VAL A 17 -7.90 -4.22 1.61
CA VAL A 17 -6.51 -3.82 1.46
C VAL A 17 -6.11 -2.83 2.55
N LEU A 18 -6.95 -1.83 2.80
CA LEU A 18 -6.68 -0.86 3.87
C LEU A 18 -6.61 -1.53 5.24
N GLN A 19 -7.47 -2.50 5.49
CA GLN A 19 -7.48 -3.21 6.76
C GLN A 19 -6.18 -4.00 6.94
N LYS A 20 -5.72 -4.65 5.89
CA LYS A 20 -4.44 -5.36 5.94
C LYS A 20 -3.29 -4.41 6.24
N ILE A 21 -3.25 -3.26 5.58
CA ILE A 21 -2.19 -2.28 5.82
C ILE A 21 -2.24 -1.78 7.25
N LYS A 22 -3.43 -1.52 7.78
CA LYS A 22 -3.56 -1.08 9.17
C LYS A 22 -2.94 -2.06 10.14
N SER A 23 -3.00 -3.34 9.84
CA SER A 23 -2.46 -4.36 10.73
C SER A 23 -0.95 -4.30 10.89
N VAL A 24 -0.25 -3.62 9.97
CA VAL A 24 1.21 -3.51 10.02
C VAL A 24 1.68 -2.06 10.18
N LYS A 25 0.78 -1.10 10.40
CA LYS A 25 1.18 0.31 10.47
C LYS A 25 2.21 0.57 11.55
N ALA A 26 2.05 -0.01 12.74
CA ALA A 26 3.00 0.19 13.82
C ALA A 26 4.37 -0.35 13.43
N LYS A 27 4.41 -1.48 12.74
CA LYS A 27 5.66 -2.07 12.29
C LYS A 27 6.33 -1.20 11.23
N LEU A 28 5.53 -0.66 10.30
CA LEU A 28 6.06 0.24 9.28
C LEU A 28 6.62 1.53 9.88
N ALA A 29 6.01 2.02 10.95
CA ALA A 29 6.48 3.23 11.61
C ALA A 29 7.89 3.06 12.16
N LEU A 30 8.29 1.84 12.53
CA LEU A 30 9.64 1.59 13.00
C LEU A 30 10.68 1.87 11.92
N TYR A 31 10.28 1.79 10.66
CA TYR A 31 11.17 2.07 9.53
C TYR A 31 10.96 3.46 8.96
N GLY A 32 10.27 4.32 9.69
CA GLY A 32 10.16 5.73 9.33
C GLY A 32 8.93 6.09 8.51
N ILE A 33 7.98 5.20 8.34
CA ILE A 33 6.76 5.52 7.59
C ILE A 33 5.86 6.41 8.43
N ARG A 34 5.49 7.57 7.88
CA ARG A 34 4.54 8.49 8.48
C ARG A 34 3.13 8.23 7.98
N ASP A 35 2.95 8.15 6.67
CA ASP A 35 1.66 7.90 6.06
C ASP A 35 1.76 6.81 5.01
N ILE A 36 0.69 6.04 4.87
CA ILE A 36 0.60 4.99 3.85
C ILE A 36 -0.85 4.90 3.39
N GLY A 37 -1.03 4.73 2.09
CA GLY A 37 -2.37 4.63 1.53
C GLY A 37 -2.39 3.87 0.22
N VAL A 38 -3.59 3.71 -0.31
CA VAL A 38 -3.85 2.98 -1.55
C VAL A 38 -4.36 3.96 -2.58
N PHE A 39 -3.85 3.86 -3.81
CA PHE A 39 -4.35 4.67 -4.91
C PHE A 39 -4.60 3.76 -6.12
N GLY A 40 -4.87 4.33 -7.28
CA GLY A 40 -5.07 3.54 -8.48
C GLY A 40 -6.40 2.82 -8.50
N SER A 41 -6.44 1.68 -9.20
CA SER A 41 -7.70 0.98 -9.46
C SER A 41 -8.39 0.54 -8.17
N TYR A 42 -7.66 0.09 -7.17
CA TYR A 42 -8.27 -0.29 -5.90
C TYR A 42 -8.93 0.89 -5.20
N ALA A 43 -8.30 2.06 -5.24
CA ALA A 43 -8.88 3.25 -4.62
C ALA A 43 -10.15 3.68 -5.32
N ARG A 44 -10.22 3.50 -6.64
CA ARG A 44 -11.37 3.90 -7.44
C ARG A 44 -12.47 2.85 -7.50
N GLY A 45 -12.24 1.66 -6.94
CA GLY A 45 -13.21 0.58 -7.03
C GLY A 45 -13.28 -0.06 -8.41
N GLU A 46 -12.21 0.06 -9.19
CA GLU A 46 -12.16 -0.46 -10.58
C GLU A 46 -11.25 -1.67 -10.71
N GLN A 47 -10.82 -2.23 -9.60
CA GLN A 47 -9.87 -3.35 -9.62
C GLN A 47 -10.48 -4.61 -10.20
N THR A 48 -9.60 -5.42 -10.77
CA THR A 48 -9.92 -6.75 -11.26
C THR A 48 -8.99 -7.76 -10.60
N ASP A 49 -9.17 -9.03 -10.93
CA ASP A 49 -8.32 -10.10 -10.36
C ASP A 49 -6.86 -9.93 -10.71
N VAL A 50 -6.54 -9.20 -11.77
CA VAL A 50 -5.16 -9.02 -12.22
C VAL A 50 -4.61 -7.63 -11.91
N SER A 51 -5.36 -6.79 -11.22
CA SER A 51 -4.89 -5.45 -10.87
C SER A 51 -3.77 -5.52 -9.84
N ASP A 52 -2.77 -4.64 -10.00
CA ASP A 52 -1.76 -4.43 -8.97
C ASP A 52 -2.36 -3.63 -7.83
N ILE A 53 -1.82 -3.80 -6.63
CA ILE A 53 -2.19 -2.97 -5.49
C ILE A 53 -1.19 -1.81 -5.46
N ASP A 54 -1.68 -0.60 -5.73
CA ASP A 54 -0.85 0.60 -5.80
C ASP A 54 -0.81 1.26 -4.42
N ILE A 55 0.38 1.36 -3.87
CA ILE A 55 0.57 1.84 -2.50
C ILE A 55 1.46 3.08 -2.51
N LEU A 56 1.01 4.13 -1.85
CA LEU A 56 1.78 5.35 -1.63
C LEU A 56 2.30 5.35 -0.20
N ILE A 57 3.61 5.55 -0.05
CA ILE A 57 4.20 5.69 1.28
C ILE A 57 4.87 7.05 1.40
N ASP A 58 4.86 7.58 2.63
CA ASP A 58 5.52 8.84 2.94
C ASP A 58 6.36 8.64 4.18
N PHE A 59 7.66 8.92 4.06
CA PHE A 59 8.60 8.79 5.18
C PHE A 59 8.61 10.04 6.04
N GLU A 60 8.89 9.87 7.32
CA GLU A 60 9.24 10.98 8.17
C GLU A 60 10.49 11.67 7.62
N PRO A 61 10.66 12.97 7.87
CA PRO A 61 11.85 13.69 7.39
C PRO A 61 13.13 12.97 7.81
N HIS A 62 14.05 12.85 6.87
CA HIS A 62 15.36 12.23 7.08
C HIS A 62 15.32 10.73 7.37
N ARG A 63 14.17 10.07 7.18
CA ARG A 63 14.07 8.65 7.42
C ARG A 63 14.05 7.83 6.13
N GLU A 64 13.93 8.49 4.97
CA GLU A 64 13.88 7.80 3.69
C GLU A 64 15.29 7.42 3.24
N ASN A 65 15.56 6.12 3.15
CA ASN A 65 16.80 5.60 2.62
C ASN A 65 16.52 4.22 2.03
N PHE A 66 17.53 3.68 1.33
CA PHE A 66 17.35 2.42 0.61
C PHE A 66 16.99 1.28 1.57
N ASP A 67 17.69 1.17 2.69
CA ASP A 67 17.45 0.06 3.61
C ASP A 67 16.06 0.11 4.22
N SER A 68 15.59 1.29 4.60
CA SER A 68 14.25 1.46 5.13
C SER A 68 13.19 1.17 4.08
N TYR A 69 13.42 1.63 2.84
CA TYR A 69 12.50 1.34 1.75
C TYR A 69 12.38 -0.16 1.51
N MET A 70 13.52 -0.86 1.49
CA MET A 70 13.50 -2.30 1.24
C MET A 70 12.83 -3.06 2.38
N ALA A 71 13.01 -2.62 3.62
CA ALA A 71 12.34 -3.24 4.75
C ALA A 71 10.82 -3.09 4.64
N VAL A 72 10.37 -1.90 4.27
CA VAL A 72 8.94 -1.63 4.06
C VAL A 72 8.41 -2.47 2.91
N TYR A 73 9.16 -2.53 1.82
CA TYR A 73 8.78 -3.35 0.67
C TYR A 73 8.58 -4.81 1.08
N ASP A 74 9.53 -5.37 1.83
CA ASP A 74 9.46 -6.76 2.25
C ASP A 74 8.25 -7.01 3.14
N ILE A 75 7.93 -6.08 4.03
CA ILE A 75 6.77 -6.22 4.91
C ILE A 75 5.49 -6.23 4.10
N LEU A 76 5.37 -5.31 3.15
CA LEU A 76 4.16 -5.21 2.34
C LEU A 76 4.03 -6.37 1.36
N GLU A 77 5.15 -6.80 0.79
CA GLU A 77 5.12 -7.96 -0.11
C GLU A 77 4.65 -9.21 0.63
N ALA A 78 5.17 -9.44 1.82
CA ALA A 78 4.74 -10.58 2.63
C ALA A 78 3.27 -10.47 3.03
N LEU A 79 2.80 -9.25 3.28
CA LEU A 79 1.43 -9.02 3.70
C LEU A 79 0.42 -9.42 2.62
N PHE A 80 0.73 -9.16 1.36
CA PHE A 80 -0.20 -9.40 0.26
C PHE A 80 0.02 -10.71 -0.49
N GLY A 81 1.03 -11.46 -0.12
CA GLY A 81 1.25 -12.80 -0.65
C GLY A 81 1.41 -12.81 -2.16
N ASN A 82 0.46 -13.44 -2.85
CA ASN A 82 0.56 -13.62 -4.30
C ASN A 82 0.13 -12.41 -5.12
N ARG A 83 -0.38 -11.36 -4.49
CA ARG A 83 -0.82 -10.18 -5.22
C ARG A 83 0.39 -9.32 -5.51
N ARG A 84 0.41 -8.75 -6.72
CA ARG A 84 1.47 -7.82 -7.09
C ARG A 84 1.20 -6.48 -6.48
N ILE A 85 2.25 -5.87 -5.94
CA ILE A 85 2.16 -4.54 -5.34
C ILE A 85 3.09 -3.60 -6.10
N ASP A 86 2.70 -2.33 -6.16
CA ASP A 86 3.48 -1.27 -6.76
C ASP A 86 3.58 -0.16 -5.73
N ILE A 87 4.79 0.07 -5.22
CA ILE A 87 5.00 1.02 -4.14
C ILE A 87 5.70 2.25 -4.68
N VAL A 88 5.11 3.41 -4.45
CA VAL A 88 5.74 4.68 -4.78
C VAL A 88 5.88 5.51 -3.50
N THR A 89 6.93 6.32 -3.46
CA THR A 89 7.12 7.25 -2.35
C THR A 89 6.57 8.62 -2.74
N LYS A 90 6.06 9.34 -1.75
CA LYS A 90 5.53 10.67 -2.01
C LYS A 90 6.59 11.59 -2.62
N ASN A 91 7.82 11.50 -2.12
CA ASN A 91 8.91 12.31 -2.63
C ASN A 91 9.30 11.96 -4.06
N GLY A 92 8.98 10.75 -4.50
CA GLY A 92 9.31 10.30 -5.86
C GLY A 92 8.24 10.60 -6.89
N LEU A 93 7.13 11.21 -6.51
CA LEU A 93 6.04 11.48 -7.44
C LEU A 93 6.45 12.55 -8.46
N SER A 94 6.13 12.29 -9.73
CA SER A 94 6.37 13.29 -10.77
C SER A 94 5.37 14.43 -10.64
N PRO A 95 5.73 15.63 -11.13
CA PRO A 95 4.80 16.76 -11.10
C PRO A 95 3.57 16.56 -11.99
N TYR A 96 3.62 15.57 -12.89
CA TYR A 96 2.52 15.33 -13.83
C TYR A 96 1.45 14.42 -13.22
N ILE A 97 1.84 13.30 -12.62
CA ILE A 97 0.88 12.35 -12.08
C ILE A 97 0.73 12.45 -10.58
N GLY A 98 1.67 13.11 -9.90
CA GLY A 98 1.62 13.24 -8.44
C GLY A 98 0.33 13.85 -7.93
N PRO A 99 -0.12 15.00 -8.48
CA PRO A 99 -1.37 15.60 -8.01
C PRO A 99 -2.57 14.68 -8.13
N LYS A 100 -2.64 13.90 -9.21
CA LYS A 100 -3.74 12.97 -9.40
C LYS A 100 -3.70 11.86 -8.34
N ILE A 101 -2.52 11.31 -8.08
CA ILE A 101 -2.36 10.28 -7.06
C ILE A 101 -2.76 10.81 -5.69
N LEU A 102 -2.30 12.02 -5.35
CA LEU A 102 -2.60 12.62 -4.05
C LEU A 102 -4.08 12.93 -3.87
N GLN A 103 -4.80 13.17 -4.97
CA GLN A 103 -6.24 13.39 -4.89
C GLN A 103 -7.02 12.12 -4.66
N GLU A 104 -6.55 10.99 -5.19
CA GLU A 104 -7.31 9.75 -5.10
C GLU A 104 -6.87 8.84 -3.97
N VAL A 105 -5.71 9.07 -3.36
CA VAL A 105 -5.17 8.16 -2.34
C VAL A 105 -6.11 8.10 -1.13
N GLN A 106 -6.29 6.86 -0.64
CA GLN A 106 -7.03 6.59 0.58
C GLN A 106 -6.04 6.11 1.62
N TYR A 107 -5.85 6.90 2.67
CA TYR A 107 -4.87 6.56 3.70
C TYR A 107 -5.41 5.54 4.68
N ALA A 108 -4.53 4.67 5.12
CA ALA A 108 -4.86 3.66 6.12
C ALA A 108 -4.72 4.23 7.53
#